data_1d900d54017581712a8863ae0eceab0c
#
_entry.id   1d900d54017581712a8863ae0eceab0c
#
_cell.length_a   1.000
_cell.length_b   1.000
_cell.length_c   1.000
_cell.angle_alpha   90.00
_cell.angle_beta   90.00
_cell.angle_gamma   90.00
#
_symmetry.space_group_name_H-M   'P 1'
#
loop_
_entity.id
_entity.type
_entity.pdbx_description
1 polymer ?
#
loop_
_entity_poly.entity_id
_entity_poly.type
_entity_poly.pdbx_seq_one_letter_code
_entity_poly.pdbx_strand_id
1 'polypeptide(L)'
;MATVVLAVTAVACGAAALVWARSARRLGRVHRRVAAERGPESDAAVLARSAFRKDVHTTTLYAVLCGACAALAILRSDGVELLFGLILVPVVVSVLSARDFVKESRLADDRYDIERRAEEVLTQDQLAPQRWAARLAPDVLPTLPGFEIGRVYKAGTGLMAGDFFDVYDLGRGRVAAVIGDVTGHGIEPSITALQAKYLLRVFLRQYRDPGQALEELNDRMSALERLEEFISLCVVVFDTEARTLRWASAGHPTAWLWHDREVRPLEHTGPLLMLDPDGTFLSREMSLDRGDLLLLYTDGLAEARAGQDLFGEERIGNLLRRDPGVAPDVLCKSLLEAAKDFATQPLSDDVAILALRRL
;
A
#
# COMPACT_ATOMS: atom_id res chain seq x y z
N MET A 1 44.80 4.29 34.12
CA MET A 1 43.39 4.02 33.82
C MET A 1 43.03 4.36 32.36
N ALA A 2 43.33 5.55 31.86
CA ALA A 2 42.99 6.00 30.50
C ALA A 2 43.57 5.07 29.40
N THR A 3 44.81 4.64 29.50
CA THR A 3 45.46 3.75 28.51
C THR A 3 44.76 2.38 28.42
N VAL A 4 44.27 1.85 29.53
CA VAL A 4 43.50 0.57 29.58
C VAL A 4 42.13 0.73 28.90
N VAL A 5 41.43 1.85 29.17
CA VAL A 5 40.17 2.16 28.52
C VAL A 5 40.33 2.31 27.02
N LEU A 6 41.33 3.03 26.57
CA LEU A 6 41.67 3.19 25.14
C LEU A 6 41.97 1.85 24.47
N ALA A 7 42.76 0.98 25.11
CA ALA A 7 43.07 -0.34 24.58
C ALA A 7 41.82 -1.22 24.47
N VAL A 8 40.95 -1.23 25.48
CA VAL A 8 39.67 -1.97 25.45
C VAL A 8 38.77 -1.44 24.34
N THR A 9 38.68 -0.12 24.20
CA THR A 9 37.84 0.52 23.15
C THR A 9 38.40 0.20 21.75
N ALA A 10 39.71 0.20 21.56
CA ALA A 10 40.34 -0.19 20.31
C ALA A 10 39.99 -1.65 19.93
N VAL A 11 40.06 -2.58 20.89
CA VAL A 11 39.67 -3.97 20.67
C VAL A 11 38.19 -4.09 20.30
N ALA A 12 37.31 -3.40 21.00
CA ALA A 12 35.87 -3.40 20.72
C ALA A 12 35.56 -2.84 19.30
N CYS A 13 36.18 -1.72 18.93
CA CYS A 13 36.05 -1.15 17.60
C CYS A 13 36.62 -2.07 16.51
N GLY A 14 37.74 -2.73 16.77
CA GLY A 14 38.33 -3.73 15.87
C GLY A 14 37.40 -4.93 15.63
N ALA A 15 36.78 -5.44 16.70
CA ALA A 15 35.80 -6.50 16.60
C ALA A 15 34.55 -6.07 15.81
N ALA A 16 34.03 -4.87 16.06
CA ALA A 16 32.92 -4.30 15.31
C ALA A 16 33.29 -4.12 13.81
N ALA A 17 34.46 -3.59 13.50
CA ALA A 17 34.93 -3.46 12.12
C ALA A 17 34.99 -4.81 11.39
N LEU A 18 35.44 -5.87 12.05
CA LEU A 18 35.47 -7.22 11.49
C LEU A 18 34.07 -7.79 11.20
N VAL A 19 33.10 -7.56 12.10
CA VAL A 19 31.71 -7.97 11.90
C VAL A 19 31.11 -7.28 10.69
N TRP A 20 31.24 -5.96 10.61
CA TRP A 20 30.71 -5.18 9.49
C TRP A 20 31.45 -5.47 8.17
N ALA A 21 32.75 -5.72 8.19
CA ALA A 21 33.50 -6.14 7.01
C ALA A 21 33.03 -7.49 6.45
N ARG A 22 32.61 -8.42 7.34
CA ARG A 22 32.02 -9.69 6.90
C ARG A 22 30.65 -9.47 6.25
N SER A 23 29.83 -8.60 6.83
CA SER A 23 28.53 -8.22 6.27
C SER A 23 28.69 -7.53 4.91
N ALA A 24 29.56 -6.54 4.81
CA ALA A 24 29.89 -5.84 3.56
C ALA A 24 30.33 -6.82 2.46
N ARG A 25 31.19 -7.80 2.78
CA ARG A 25 31.60 -8.82 1.80
C ARG A 25 30.44 -9.70 1.33
N ARG A 26 29.47 -10.01 2.20
CA ARG A 26 28.26 -10.77 1.83
C ARG A 26 27.38 -9.94 0.91
N LEU A 27 27.06 -8.70 1.29
CA LEU A 27 26.24 -7.78 0.50
C LEU A 27 26.88 -7.43 -0.84
N GLY A 28 28.20 -7.26 -0.89
CA GLY A 28 28.93 -7.05 -2.15
C GLY A 28 28.85 -8.24 -3.11
N ARG A 29 28.73 -9.47 -2.59
CA ARG A 29 28.48 -10.66 -3.43
C ARG A 29 27.04 -10.70 -3.93
N VAL A 30 26.08 -10.37 -3.06
CA VAL A 30 24.65 -10.28 -3.43
C VAL A 30 24.45 -9.19 -4.49
N HIS A 31 24.96 -7.98 -4.25
CA HIS A 31 24.89 -6.88 -5.23
C HIS A 31 25.44 -7.28 -6.60
N ARG A 32 26.62 -7.92 -6.66
CA ARG A 32 27.20 -8.37 -7.93
C ARG A 32 26.37 -9.43 -8.63
N ARG A 33 25.78 -10.36 -7.89
CA ARG A 33 24.89 -11.39 -8.45
C ARG A 33 23.61 -10.78 -8.99
N VAL A 34 22.93 -9.94 -8.20
CA VAL A 34 21.69 -9.27 -8.60
C VAL A 34 21.90 -8.35 -9.80
N ALA A 35 22.98 -7.57 -9.80
CA ALA A 35 23.35 -6.70 -10.92
C ALA A 35 23.67 -7.49 -12.21
N ALA A 36 24.19 -8.71 -12.08
CA ALA A 36 24.43 -9.58 -13.24
C ALA A 36 23.18 -10.27 -13.77
N GLU A 37 22.21 -10.61 -12.89
CA GLU A 37 20.99 -11.32 -13.23
C GLU A 37 19.85 -10.38 -13.69
N ARG A 38 19.72 -9.21 -13.08
CA ARG A 38 18.58 -8.27 -13.30
C ARG A 38 18.98 -6.91 -13.88
N GLY A 39 20.27 -6.71 -14.14
CA GLY A 39 20.81 -5.43 -14.60
C GLY A 39 21.26 -4.52 -13.44
N PRO A 40 22.24 -3.62 -13.70
CA PRO A 40 22.85 -2.76 -12.66
C PRO A 40 21.93 -1.65 -12.15
N GLU A 41 20.86 -1.31 -12.87
CA GLU A 41 19.90 -0.25 -12.56
C GLU A 41 18.57 -0.80 -12.00
N SER A 42 18.43 -2.11 -11.85
CA SER A 42 17.24 -2.70 -11.21
C SER A 42 17.15 -2.27 -9.74
N ASP A 43 15.93 -2.08 -9.24
CA ASP A 43 15.65 -1.70 -7.84
C ASP A 43 16.37 -2.61 -6.84
N ALA A 44 16.37 -3.91 -7.11
CA ALA A 44 17.07 -4.89 -6.30
C ALA A 44 18.60 -4.67 -6.30
N ALA A 45 19.20 -4.26 -7.44
CA ALA A 45 20.63 -3.95 -7.53
C ALA A 45 20.94 -2.63 -6.84
N VAL A 46 20.06 -1.62 -6.95
CA VAL A 46 20.19 -0.31 -6.28
C VAL A 46 20.11 -0.49 -4.75
N LEU A 47 19.13 -1.25 -4.24
CA LEU A 47 19.00 -1.56 -2.81
C LEU A 47 20.21 -2.34 -2.28
N ALA A 48 20.65 -3.37 -3.00
CA ALA A 48 21.83 -4.14 -2.62
C ALA A 48 23.09 -3.29 -2.62
N ARG A 49 23.21 -2.32 -3.55
CA ARG A 49 24.31 -1.35 -3.62
C ARG A 49 24.28 -0.37 -2.45
N SER A 50 23.09 0.13 -2.08
CA SER A 50 22.90 1.02 -0.93
C SER A 50 23.30 0.34 0.37
N ALA A 51 22.79 -0.87 0.62
CA ALA A 51 23.13 -1.68 1.78
C ALA A 51 24.65 -1.99 1.84
N PHE A 52 25.25 -2.37 0.71
CA PHE A 52 26.70 -2.60 0.61
C PHE A 52 27.52 -1.33 0.95
N ARG A 53 27.14 -0.17 0.39
CA ARG A 53 27.82 1.11 0.68
C ARG A 53 27.77 1.47 2.16
N LYS A 54 26.62 1.26 2.81
CA LYS A 54 26.41 1.50 4.24
C LYS A 54 27.36 0.65 5.08
N ASP A 55 27.43 -0.64 4.81
CA ASP A 55 28.29 -1.57 5.54
C ASP A 55 29.78 -1.28 5.33
N VAL A 56 30.19 -0.86 4.13
CA VAL A 56 31.55 -0.40 3.85
C VAL A 56 31.85 0.86 4.64
N HIS A 57 30.94 1.84 4.66
CA HIS A 57 31.12 3.08 5.43
C HIS A 57 31.26 2.79 6.93
N THR A 58 30.39 1.95 7.49
CA THR A 58 30.43 1.56 8.91
C THR A 58 31.72 0.80 9.25
N THR A 59 32.16 -0.10 8.37
CA THR A 59 33.46 -0.81 8.51
C THR A 59 34.61 0.17 8.59
N THR A 60 34.66 1.13 7.66
CA THR A 60 35.73 2.15 7.59
C THR A 60 35.73 3.01 8.85
N LEU A 61 34.54 3.42 9.34
CA LEU A 61 34.42 4.22 10.55
C LEU A 61 34.98 3.50 11.78
N TYR A 62 34.58 2.23 11.99
CA TYR A 62 35.11 1.46 13.12
C TYR A 62 36.62 1.12 12.98
N ALA A 63 37.11 0.93 11.76
CA ALA A 63 38.53 0.72 11.53
C ALA A 63 39.36 1.96 11.86
N VAL A 64 38.87 3.16 11.47
CA VAL A 64 39.52 4.45 11.80
C VAL A 64 39.51 4.69 13.30
N LEU A 65 38.36 4.46 13.98
CA LEU A 65 38.24 4.57 15.44
C LEU A 65 39.19 3.61 16.18
N CYS A 66 39.30 2.36 15.71
CA CYS A 66 40.22 1.37 16.26
C CYS A 66 41.65 1.87 16.15
N GLY A 67 42.08 2.35 14.97
CA GLY A 67 43.42 2.91 14.73
C GLY A 67 43.71 4.14 15.60
N ALA A 68 42.77 5.06 15.70
CA ALA A 68 42.91 6.27 16.52
C ALA A 68 43.05 5.92 18.03
N CYS A 69 42.20 5.03 18.55
CA CYS A 69 42.28 4.59 19.94
C CYS A 69 43.61 3.85 20.22
N ALA A 70 44.03 2.99 19.30
CA ALA A 70 45.33 2.28 19.43
C ALA A 70 46.50 3.24 19.41
N ALA A 71 46.53 4.20 18.49
CA ALA A 71 47.58 5.21 18.39
C ALA A 71 47.72 6.06 19.65
N LEU A 72 46.57 6.49 20.23
CA LEU A 72 46.59 7.29 21.48
C LEU A 72 46.97 6.45 22.70
N ALA A 73 46.59 5.16 22.73
CA ALA A 73 47.02 4.26 23.79
C ALA A 73 48.56 4.07 23.78
N ILE A 74 49.20 4.06 22.57
CA ILE A 74 50.63 3.92 22.39
C ILE A 74 51.38 5.23 22.69
N LEU A 75 50.86 6.37 22.19
CA LEU A 75 51.50 7.69 22.29
C LEU A 75 51.36 8.38 23.65
N ARG A 76 50.57 7.79 24.58
CA ARG A 76 50.29 8.32 25.94
C ARG A 76 49.91 9.82 25.98
N SER A 77 49.12 10.28 25.02
CA SER A 77 48.69 11.66 24.87
C SER A 77 47.56 12.01 25.81
N ASP A 78 47.56 13.20 26.41
CA ASP A 78 46.53 13.67 27.38
C ASP A 78 45.21 14.14 26.76
N GLY A 79 44.97 13.89 25.46
CA GLY A 79 43.77 14.30 24.74
C GLY A 79 42.53 13.40 24.91
N VAL A 80 42.37 12.72 26.03
CA VAL A 80 41.34 11.69 26.29
C VAL A 80 39.92 12.23 26.23
N GLU A 81 39.70 13.49 26.65
CA GLU A 81 38.35 14.12 26.68
C GLU A 81 37.78 14.36 25.28
N LEU A 82 38.62 14.78 24.33
CA LEU A 82 38.27 14.95 22.91
C LEU A 82 37.86 13.61 22.23
N LEU A 83 38.46 12.52 22.68
CA LEU A 83 38.17 11.20 22.16
C LEU A 83 36.82 10.65 22.59
N PHE A 84 36.36 10.95 23.79
CA PHE A 84 35.02 10.56 24.24
C PHE A 84 33.94 11.17 23.35
N GLY A 85 34.07 12.46 22.99
CA GLY A 85 33.16 13.13 22.04
C GLY A 85 33.21 12.51 20.65
N LEU A 86 34.41 12.17 20.17
CA LEU A 86 34.64 11.60 18.84
C LEU A 86 34.10 10.16 18.71
N ILE A 87 34.05 9.39 19.82
CA ILE A 87 33.49 8.02 19.85
C ILE A 87 31.98 8.04 20.02
N LEU A 88 31.45 8.98 20.81
CA LEU A 88 30.01 9.03 21.11
C LEU A 88 29.17 9.37 19.86
N VAL A 89 29.67 10.31 19.03
CA VAL A 89 28.97 10.74 17.81
C VAL A 89 28.75 9.59 16.84
N PRO A 90 29.76 8.79 16.44
CA PRO A 90 29.55 7.64 15.55
C PRO A 90 28.65 6.56 16.13
N VAL A 91 28.69 6.32 17.44
CA VAL A 91 27.84 5.34 18.10
C VAL A 91 26.38 5.80 18.05
N VAL A 92 26.10 7.06 18.38
CA VAL A 92 24.74 7.63 18.29
C VAL A 92 24.22 7.60 16.85
N VAL A 93 25.04 8.02 15.89
CA VAL A 93 24.68 7.99 14.45
C VAL A 93 24.42 6.55 13.99
N SER A 94 25.26 5.59 14.40
CA SER A 94 25.04 4.16 14.06
C SER A 94 23.75 3.60 14.66
N VAL A 95 23.40 3.97 15.91
CA VAL A 95 22.17 3.51 16.56
C VAL A 95 20.94 4.13 15.90
N LEU A 96 20.97 5.42 15.55
CA LEU A 96 19.89 6.10 14.85
C LEU A 96 19.72 5.51 13.44
N SER A 97 20.81 5.35 12.70
CA SER A 97 20.78 4.74 11.35
C SER A 97 20.32 3.27 11.37
N ALA A 98 20.64 2.50 12.43
CA ALA A 98 20.16 1.13 12.57
C ALA A 98 18.64 1.05 12.78
N ARG A 99 18.04 2.02 13.46
CA ARG A 99 16.58 2.10 13.64
C ARG A 99 15.85 2.35 12.32
N ASP A 100 16.37 3.24 11.49
CA ASP A 100 15.79 3.52 10.18
C ASP A 100 15.99 2.35 9.22
N PHE A 101 17.14 1.71 9.26
CA PHE A 101 17.41 0.52 8.46
C PHE A 101 16.55 -0.69 8.81
N VAL A 102 16.24 -0.92 10.09
CA VAL A 102 15.32 -2.00 10.49
C VAL A 102 13.90 -1.75 9.99
N LYS A 103 13.48 -0.47 9.90
CA LYS A 103 12.19 -0.11 9.29
C LYS A 103 12.19 -0.33 7.77
N GLU A 104 13.23 0.14 7.08
CA GLU A 104 13.37 -0.05 5.62
C GLU A 104 13.53 -1.53 5.25
N SER A 105 14.30 -2.30 6.03
CA SER A 105 14.48 -3.74 5.78
C SER A 105 13.17 -4.52 5.95
N ARG A 106 12.37 -4.22 6.97
CA ARG A 106 11.05 -4.85 7.15
C ARG A 106 10.09 -4.51 6.01
N LEU A 107 10.11 -3.27 5.54
CA LEU A 107 9.32 -2.86 4.37
C LEU A 107 9.78 -3.56 3.09
N ALA A 108 11.08 -3.73 2.91
CA ALA A 108 11.64 -4.46 1.77
C ALA A 108 11.33 -5.96 1.83
N ASP A 109 11.38 -6.58 3.01
CA ASP A 109 11.02 -7.98 3.22
C ASP A 109 9.51 -8.20 3.00
N ASP A 110 8.65 -7.32 3.53
CA ASP A 110 7.20 -7.38 3.33
C ASP A 110 6.84 -7.17 1.83
N ARG A 111 7.57 -6.31 1.12
CA ARG A 111 7.43 -6.12 -0.34
C ARG A 111 7.84 -7.38 -1.12
N TYR A 112 9.01 -7.92 -0.82
CA TYR A 112 9.51 -9.13 -1.50
C TYR A 112 8.56 -10.32 -1.28
N ASP A 113 8.02 -10.47 -0.09
CA ASP A 113 7.04 -11.53 0.21
C ASP A 113 5.71 -11.31 -0.54
N ILE A 114 5.29 -10.06 -0.78
CA ILE A 114 4.10 -9.73 -1.55
C ILE A 114 4.34 -9.95 -3.05
N GLU A 115 5.46 -9.45 -3.58
CA GLU A 115 5.85 -9.67 -4.98
C GLU A 115 6.03 -11.17 -5.27
N ARG A 116 6.71 -11.90 -4.38
CA ARG A 116 6.89 -13.35 -4.49
C ARG A 116 5.58 -14.10 -4.42
N ARG A 117 4.65 -13.71 -3.53
CA ARG A 117 3.31 -14.31 -3.47
C ARG A 117 2.50 -13.98 -4.71
N ALA A 118 2.63 -12.78 -5.26
CA ALA A 118 2.03 -12.43 -6.54
C ALA A 118 2.62 -13.28 -7.67
N GLU A 119 3.94 -13.44 -7.76
CA GLU A 119 4.62 -14.31 -8.75
C GLU A 119 4.30 -15.81 -8.56
N GLU A 120 4.26 -16.32 -7.32
CA GLU A 120 3.86 -17.71 -7.03
C GLU A 120 2.42 -17.98 -7.43
N VAL A 121 1.55 -16.97 -7.31
CA VAL A 121 0.18 -17.01 -7.79
C VAL A 121 0.11 -17.02 -9.31
N LEU A 122 0.99 -16.28 -9.98
CA LEU A 122 1.11 -16.20 -11.44
C LEU A 122 1.63 -17.50 -12.06
N THR A 123 2.56 -18.19 -11.39
CA THR A 123 3.19 -19.42 -11.91
C THR A 123 2.40 -20.69 -11.64
N GLN A 124 1.43 -20.71 -10.72
CA GLN A 124 0.50 -21.83 -10.53
C GLN A 124 -0.68 -21.84 -11.51
N ASP A 125 -0.59 -21.13 -12.59
CA ASP A 125 -1.65 -20.66 -13.46
C ASP A 125 -2.11 -21.64 -14.54
N GLN A 126 -2.36 -22.87 -14.21
CA GLN A 126 -3.20 -23.73 -15.07
C GLN A 126 -4.63 -23.90 -14.53
N LEU A 127 -5.01 -23.24 -13.47
CA LEU A 127 -6.31 -23.38 -12.81
C LEU A 127 -7.08 -22.05 -12.67
N ALA A 128 -7.47 -21.50 -13.82
CA ALA A 128 -8.74 -20.82 -14.02
C ALA A 128 -8.93 -19.35 -13.56
N PRO A 129 -9.49 -18.54 -14.45
CA PRO A 129 -9.99 -17.16 -14.26
C PRO A 129 -10.82 -16.97 -12.98
N GLN A 130 -11.60 -17.98 -12.61
CA GLN A 130 -12.45 -17.97 -11.39
C GLN A 130 -11.69 -17.81 -10.06
N ARG A 131 -10.46 -18.34 -9.96
CA ARG A 131 -9.64 -18.15 -8.76
C ARG A 131 -9.03 -16.75 -8.65
N TRP A 132 -8.86 -16.09 -9.76
CA TRP A 132 -8.39 -14.71 -9.82
C TRP A 132 -9.49 -13.74 -9.45
N ALA A 133 -10.67 -13.92 -10.02
CA ALA A 133 -11.85 -13.14 -9.65
C ALA A 133 -12.12 -13.20 -8.14
N ALA A 134 -12.02 -14.38 -7.51
CA ALA A 134 -12.17 -14.53 -6.07
C ALA A 134 -11.09 -13.82 -5.23
N ARG A 135 -9.96 -13.43 -5.81
CA ARG A 135 -8.92 -12.64 -5.13
C ARG A 135 -9.11 -11.15 -5.33
N LEU A 136 -9.61 -10.72 -6.46
CA LEU A 136 -9.94 -9.33 -6.74
C LEU A 136 -11.19 -8.91 -5.94
N ALA A 137 -12.22 -9.75 -5.94
CA ALA A 137 -13.45 -9.56 -5.21
C ALA A 137 -13.70 -10.75 -4.26
N PRO A 138 -13.18 -10.72 -3.02
CA PRO A 138 -13.22 -11.87 -2.12
C PRO A 138 -14.65 -12.26 -1.74
N ASP A 139 -14.93 -13.57 -1.81
CA ASP A 139 -16.22 -14.14 -1.42
C ASP A 139 -16.49 -14.06 0.09
N VAL A 140 -15.44 -13.94 0.88
CA VAL A 140 -15.53 -13.80 2.33
C VAL A 140 -14.75 -12.56 2.75
N LEU A 141 -15.48 -11.55 3.23
CA LEU A 141 -14.88 -10.37 3.85
C LEU A 141 -14.65 -10.63 5.35
N PRO A 142 -13.69 -9.94 5.96
CA PRO A 142 -13.46 -10.07 7.40
C PRO A 142 -14.68 -9.58 8.18
N THR A 143 -15.02 -10.28 9.27
CA THR A 143 -15.99 -9.77 10.23
C THR A 143 -15.33 -8.64 11.02
N LEU A 144 -15.85 -7.43 10.89
CA LEU A 144 -15.33 -6.25 11.56
C LEU A 144 -16.24 -5.82 12.69
N PRO A 145 -15.77 -5.79 13.94
CA PRO A 145 -16.57 -5.33 15.06
C PRO A 145 -17.10 -3.91 14.82
N GLY A 146 -18.41 -3.74 14.95
CA GLY A 146 -19.08 -2.45 14.78
C GLY A 146 -19.33 -2.04 13.35
N PHE A 147 -19.22 -2.95 12.39
CA PHE A 147 -19.61 -2.72 11.00
C PHE A 147 -20.48 -3.88 10.48
N GLU A 148 -21.47 -3.53 9.68
CA GLU A 148 -22.19 -4.44 8.81
C GLU A 148 -21.75 -4.19 7.37
N ILE A 149 -21.43 -5.26 6.63
CA ILE A 149 -20.87 -5.18 5.28
C ILE A 149 -21.76 -5.92 4.32
N GLY A 150 -22.09 -5.28 3.20
CA GLY A 150 -22.75 -5.88 2.06
C GLY A 150 -21.89 -5.76 0.82
N ARG A 151 -21.97 -6.72 -0.07
CA ARG A 151 -21.23 -6.72 -1.32
C ARG A 151 -21.93 -7.45 -2.43
N VAL A 152 -21.67 -7.04 -3.64
CA VAL A 152 -22.00 -7.76 -4.88
C VAL A 152 -20.82 -7.64 -5.82
N TYR A 153 -20.50 -8.73 -6.47
CA TYR A 153 -19.58 -8.76 -7.60
C TYR A 153 -20.20 -9.57 -8.73
N LYS A 154 -20.22 -8.98 -9.91
CA LYS A 154 -20.67 -9.65 -11.13
C LYS A 154 -19.63 -9.40 -12.21
N ALA A 155 -18.93 -10.45 -12.61
CA ALA A 155 -18.06 -10.38 -13.76
C ALA A 155 -18.86 -10.04 -15.04
N GLY A 156 -18.30 -9.20 -15.88
CA GLY A 156 -18.80 -8.89 -17.20
C GLY A 156 -18.66 -10.07 -18.17
N THR A 157 -18.62 -9.76 -19.45
CA THR A 157 -18.48 -10.78 -20.50
C THR A 157 -17.04 -11.19 -20.77
N GLY A 158 -16.07 -10.54 -20.11
CA GLY A 158 -14.63 -10.82 -20.23
C GLY A 158 -14.18 -12.10 -19.52
N LEU A 159 -13.02 -12.64 -19.94
CA LEU A 159 -12.42 -13.81 -19.29
C LEU A 159 -11.84 -13.48 -17.90
N MET A 160 -11.44 -12.23 -17.67
CA MET A 160 -10.86 -11.72 -16.42
C MET A 160 -11.18 -10.23 -16.23
N ALA A 161 -11.37 -9.83 -15.01
CA ALA A 161 -11.85 -8.52 -14.57
C ALA A 161 -10.71 -7.56 -14.18
N GLY A 162 -10.92 -6.25 -14.39
CA GLY A 162 -10.13 -5.16 -13.83
C GLY A 162 -10.63 -4.70 -12.46
N ASP A 163 -11.91 -4.91 -12.17
CA ASP A 163 -12.57 -4.50 -10.94
C ASP A 163 -12.08 -5.27 -9.72
N PHE A 164 -11.83 -4.53 -8.64
CA PHE A 164 -11.49 -5.12 -7.36
C PHE A 164 -12.06 -4.32 -6.19
N PHE A 165 -12.31 -5.00 -5.09
CA PHE A 165 -12.61 -4.36 -3.81
C PHE A 165 -12.01 -5.15 -2.66
N ASP A 166 -11.89 -4.51 -1.51
CA ASP A 166 -11.53 -5.18 -0.26
C ASP A 166 -11.94 -4.35 0.96
N VAL A 167 -11.92 -5.01 2.13
CA VAL A 167 -12.08 -4.35 3.41
C VAL A 167 -10.97 -4.81 4.34
N TYR A 168 -10.24 -3.87 4.94
CA TYR A 168 -9.08 -4.16 5.76
C TYR A 168 -9.28 -3.72 7.19
N ASP A 169 -8.99 -4.59 8.13
CA ASP A 169 -8.71 -4.18 9.51
C ASP A 169 -7.26 -3.64 9.57
N LEU A 170 -7.14 -2.36 9.86
CA LEU A 170 -5.86 -1.67 10.00
C LEU A 170 -5.37 -1.66 11.46
N GLY A 171 -6.16 -2.22 12.38
CA GLY A 171 -5.91 -2.18 13.82
C GLY A 171 -6.25 -0.84 14.48
N ARG A 172 -6.30 -0.82 15.80
CA ARG A 172 -6.61 0.38 16.60
C ARG A 172 -7.93 1.08 16.20
N GLY A 173 -8.98 0.29 16.00
CA GLY A 173 -10.27 0.81 15.60
C GLY A 173 -10.35 1.41 14.19
N ARG A 174 -9.34 1.19 13.35
CA ARG A 174 -9.31 1.69 11.97
C ARG A 174 -9.68 0.58 10.98
N VAL A 175 -10.58 0.90 10.08
CA VAL A 175 -11.05 0.02 9.00
C VAL A 175 -10.94 0.77 7.68
N ALA A 176 -10.42 0.13 6.65
CA ALA A 176 -10.42 0.68 5.29
C ALA A 176 -11.36 -0.11 4.39
N ALA A 177 -12.18 0.59 3.62
CA ALA A 177 -12.92 0.08 2.48
C ALA A 177 -12.25 0.60 1.20
N VAL A 178 -12.04 -0.27 0.25
CA VAL A 178 -11.32 0.01 -1.00
C VAL A 178 -12.09 -0.56 -2.16
N ILE A 179 -12.21 0.20 -3.23
CA ILE A 179 -12.75 -0.24 -4.51
C ILE A 179 -11.95 0.42 -5.63
N GLY A 180 -11.71 -0.30 -6.71
CA GLY A 180 -11.00 0.24 -7.86
C GLY A 180 -11.25 -0.57 -9.11
N ASP A 181 -10.87 0.01 -10.23
CA ASP A 181 -10.92 -0.59 -11.55
C ASP A 181 -9.67 -0.22 -12.36
N VAL A 182 -9.18 -1.18 -13.13
CA VAL A 182 -8.02 -1.02 -14.02
C VAL A 182 -8.52 -1.00 -15.46
N THR A 183 -8.13 0.01 -16.23
CA THR A 183 -8.51 0.14 -17.63
C THR A 183 -8.14 -1.10 -18.44
N GLY A 184 -9.11 -1.58 -19.25
CA GLY A 184 -8.96 -2.77 -20.09
C GLY A 184 -9.46 -4.05 -19.41
N HIS A 185 -9.34 -5.17 -20.11
CA HIS A 185 -9.81 -6.48 -19.65
C HIS A 185 -8.81 -7.58 -20.02
N GLY A 186 -8.78 -8.61 -19.21
CA GLY A 186 -7.88 -9.75 -19.43
C GLY A 186 -6.85 -9.92 -18.33
N ILE A 187 -5.80 -10.68 -18.64
CA ILE A 187 -4.82 -11.13 -17.64
C ILE A 187 -4.00 -9.95 -17.10
N GLU A 188 -3.48 -9.08 -17.96
CA GLU A 188 -2.59 -7.98 -17.53
C GLU A 188 -3.28 -6.97 -16.62
N PRO A 189 -4.46 -6.39 -16.94
CA PRO A 189 -5.19 -5.54 -16.02
C PRO A 189 -5.53 -6.21 -14.69
N SER A 190 -5.89 -7.51 -14.71
CA SER A 190 -6.15 -8.25 -13.46
C SER A 190 -4.91 -8.42 -12.59
N ILE A 191 -3.72 -8.56 -13.18
CA ILE A 191 -2.44 -8.57 -12.44
C ILE A 191 -2.19 -7.21 -11.81
N THR A 192 -2.39 -6.14 -12.57
CA THR A 192 -2.24 -4.76 -12.12
C THR A 192 -3.20 -4.46 -10.96
N ALA A 193 -4.48 -4.85 -11.09
CA ALA A 193 -5.48 -4.74 -10.04
C ALA A 193 -5.06 -5.47 -8.74
N LEU A 194 -4.52 -6.69 -8.89
CA LEU A 194 -4.04 -7.48 -7.76
C LEU A 194 -2.84 -6.82 -7.07
N GLN A 195 -1.87 -6.33 -7.86
CA GLN A 195 -0.71 -5.61 -7.35
C GLN A 195 -1.14 -4.34 -6.60
N ALA A 196 -1.98 -3.51 -7.21
CA ALA A 196 -2.51 -2.30 -6.59
C ALA A 196 -3.22 -2.59 -5.26
N LYS A 197 -4.12 -3.58 -5.25
CA LYS A 197 -4.86 -4.02 -4.06
C LYS A 197 -3.94 -4.41 -2.90
N TYR A 198 -2.92 -5.23 -3.16
CA TYR A 198 -2.03 -5.70 -2.10
C TYR A 198 -1.03 -4.64 -1.63
N LEU A 199 -0.48 -3.83 -2.54
CA LEU A 199 0.39 -2.71 -2.18
C LEU A 199 -0.36 -1.67 -1.34
N LEU A 200 -1.58 -1.32 -1.76
CA LEU A 200 -2.42 -0.38 -1.01
C LEU A 200 -2.68 -0.85 0.42
N ARG A 201 -2.92 -2.14 0.64
CA ARG A 201 -3.09 -2.70 1.99
C ARG A 201 -1.86 -2.47 2.88
N VAL A 202 -0.65 -2.53 2.31
CA VAL A 202 0.60 -2.24 3.03
C VAL A 202 0.70 -0.76 3.34
N PHE A 203 0.43 0.10 2.35
CA PHE A 203 0.54 1.55 2.51
C PHE A 203 -0.48 2.11 3.49
N LEU A 204 -1.73 1.62 3.51
CA LEU A 204 -2.75 2.03 4.48
C LEU A 204 -2.41 1.64 5.94
N ARG A 205 -1.54 0.66 6.15
CA ARG A 205 -0.99 0.36 7.48
C ARG A 205 0.16 1.29 7.86
N GLN A 206 0.92 1.75 6.88
CA GLN A 206 2.08 2.62 7.06
C GLN A 206 1.66 4.09 7.20
N TYR A 207 0.77 4.55 6.33
CA TYR A 207 0.28 5.92 6.29
C TYR A 207 -1.10 6.01 6.94
N ARG A 208 -1.27 7.00 7.82
CA ARG A 208 -2.60 7.28 8.40
C ARG A 208 -3.52 8.00 7.43
N ASP A 209 -2.93 8.76 6.55
CA ASP A 209 -3.60 9.55 5.53
C ASP A 209 -3.79 8.73 4.25
N PRO A 210 -5.02 8.51 3.77
CA PRO A 210 -5.26 7.74 2.55
C PRO A 210 -4.71 8.40 1.30
N GLY A 211 -4.61 9.72 1.23
CA GLY A 211 -3.99 10.44 0.11
C GLY A 211 -2.52 10.09 -0.03
N GLN A 212 -1.77 10.11 1.08
CA GLN A 212 -0.36 9.68 1.08
C GLN A 212 -0.20 8.21 0.67
N ALA A 213 -1.15 7.34 1.06
CA ALA A 213 -1.13 5.95 0.62
C ALA A 213 -1.36 5.82 -0.90
N LEU A 214 -2.20 6.68 -1.48
CA LEU A 214 -2.40 6.73 -2.93
C LEU A 214 -1.20 7.32 -3.67
N GLU A 215 -0.52 8.34 -3.12
CA GLU A 215 0.71 8.91 -3.69
C GLU A 215 1.81 7.85 -3.76
N GLU A 216 2.05 7.11 -2.68
CA GLU A 216 3.02 6.02 -2.67
C GLU A 216 2.63 4.89 -3.64
N LEU A 217 1.32 4.57 -3.72
CA LEU A 217 0.84 3.59 -4.69
C LEU A 217 1.08 4.07 -6.13
N ASN A 218 0.78 5.34 -6.42
CA ASN A 218 0.99 5.94 -7.73
C ASN A 218 2.45 5.88 -8.17
N ASP A 219 3.37 6.28 -7.29
CA ASP A 219 4.81 6.19 -7.54
C ASP A 219 5.24 4.76 -7.90
N ARG A 220 4.77 3.77 -7.12
CA ARG A 220 5.14 2.37 -7.33
C ARG A 220 4.54 1.74 -8.59
N MET A 221 3.29 2.06 -8.88
CA MET A 221 2.61 1.51 -10.05
C MET A 221 3.10 2.19 -11.34
N SER A 222 3.36 3.49 -11.31
CA SER A 222 3.92 4.24 -12.46
C SER A 222 5.32 3.74 -12.84
N ALA A 223 6.12 3.31 -11.86
CA ALA A 223 7.45 2.72 -12.11
C ALA A 223 7.41 1.38 -12.88
N LEU A 224 6.24 0.78 -13.09
CA LEU A 224 6.10 -0.43 -13.92
C LEU A 224 6.08 -0.14 -15.42
N GLU A 225 6.07 1.15 -15.82
CA GLU A 225 6.11 1.63 -17.22
C GLU A 225 5.00 1.04 -18.13
N ARG A 226 3.82 0.76 -17.56
CA ARG A 226 2.64 0.29 -18.29
C ARG A 226 1.86 1.48 -18.85
N LEU A 227 2.24 1.95 -20.01
CA LEU A 227 1.80 3.23 -20.61
C LEU A 227 0.30 3.31 -20.95
N GLU A 228 -0.40 2.19 -21.04
CA GLU A 228 -1.81 2.13 -21.44
C GLU A 228 -2.74 1.70 -20.29
N GLU A 229 -2.19 1.46 -19.09
CA GLU A 229 -2.97 1.06 -17.93
C GLU A 229 -3.11 2.24 -16.95
N PHE A 230 -4.34 2.53 -16.57
CA PHE A 230 -4.68 3.48 -15.51
C PHE A 230 -5.56 2.79 -14.48
N ILE A 231 -5.52 3.28 -13.25
CA ILE A 231 -6.34 2.72 -12.18
C ILE A 231 -7.24 3.82 -11.63
N SER A 232 -8.55 3.60 -11.65
CA SER A 232 -9.47 4.36 -10.84
C SER A 232 -9.58 3.70 -9.46
N LEU A 233 -9.51 4.49 -8.38
CA LEU A 233 -9.46 3.92 -7.03
C LEU A 233 -10.07 4.85 -5.99
N CYS A 234 -10.95 4.32 -5.16
CA CYS A 234 -11.47 5.01 -3.98
C CYS A 234 -11.10 4.27 -2.69
N VAL A 235 -10.55 5.01 -1.73
CA VAL A 235 -10.20 4.54 -0.40
C VAL A 235 -10.95 5.33 0.63
N VAL A 236 -11.65 4.64 1.52
CA VAL A 236 -12.32 5.25 2.68
C VAL A 236 -11.80 4.59 3.96
N VAL A 237 -11.26 5.37 4.87
CA VAL A 237 -10.74 4.91 6.15
C VAL A 237 -11.65 5.41 7.27
N PHE A 238 -12.25 4.49 7.99
CA PHE A 238 -13.01 4.73 9.20
C PHE A 238 -12.08 4.66 10.41
N ASP A 239 -12.09 5.66 11.27
CA ASP A 239 -11.44 5.66 12.59
C ASP A 239 -12.54 5.72 13.66
N THR A 240 -12.83 4.57 14.27
CA THR A 240 -13.92 4.44 15.25
C THR A 240 -13.56 5.04 16.61
N GLU A 241 -12.26 5.19 16.91
CA GLU A 241 -11.78 5.84 18.14
C GLU A 241 -11.84 7.36 17.99
N ALA A 242 -11.34 7.90 16.86
CA ALA A 242 -11.42 9.33 16.55
C ALA A 242 -12.82 9.76 16.10
N ARG A 243 -13.72 8.84 15.74
CA ARG A 243 -15.04 9.10 15.15
C ARG A 243 -14.93 9.94 13.89
N THR A 244 -14.03 9.58 13.00
CA THR A 244 -13.82 10.24 11.72
C THR A 244 -13.83 9.24 10.57
N LEU A 245 -14.20 9.75 9.42
CA LEU A 245 -14.10 9.07 8.14
C LEU A 245 -13.20 9.93 7.25
N ARG A 246 -12.14 9.33 6.72
CA ARG A 246 -11.26 9.97 5.74
C ARG A 246 -11.34 9.25 4.42
N TRP A 247 -11.33 10.00 3.32
CA TRP A 247 -11.27 9.39 2.00
C TRP A 247 -10.28 10.10 1.09
N ALA A 248 -9.79 9.31 0.14
CA ALA A 248 -9.07 9.79 -1.04
C ALA A 248 -9.56 8.98 -2.25
N SER A 249 -9.75 9.64 -3.38
CA SER A 249 -10.28 9.03 -4.60
C SER A 249 -9.49 9.52 -5.81
N ALA A 250 -8.94 8.56 -6.54
CA ALA A 250 -8.16 8.72 -7.75
C ALA A 250 -9.05 8.48 -8.98
N GLY A 251 -9.80 9.49 -9.40
CA GLY A 251 -10.66 9.43 -10.60
C GLY A 251 -11.73 8.34 -10.60
N HIS A 252 -12.10 7.78 -9.44
CA HIS A 252 -13.09 6.71 -9.32
C HIS A 252 -14.51 7.28 -9.27
N PRO A 253 -15.55 6.53 -9.72
CA PRO A 253 -16.94 6.94 -9.56
C PRO A 253 -17.27 7.45 -8.16
N THR A 254 -18.22 8.40 -8.09
CA THR A 254 -18.57 9.07 -6.84
C THR A 254 -19.08 8.07 -5.79
N ALA A 255 -18.36 7.94 -4.69
CA ALA A 255 -18.87 7.19 -3.54
C ALA A 255 -19.95 7.98 -2.81
N TRP A 256 -20.92 7.29 -2.22
CA TRP A 256 -22.03 7.92 -1.51
C TRP A 256 -21.98 7.58 -0.04
N LEU A 257 -22.21 8.59 0.80
CA LEU A 257 -22.34 8.41 2.24
C LEU A 257 -23.72 8.90 2.71
N TRP A 258 -24.48 8.02 3.33
CA TRP A 258 -25.61 8.41 4.17
C TRP A 258 -25.07 8.85 5.52
N HIS A 259 -25.18 10.13 5.83
CA HIS A 259 -24.72 10.76 7.06
C HIS A 259 -25.67 11.90 7.43
N ASP A 260 -26.01 12.04 8.71
CA ASP A 260 -26.86 13.09 9.24
C ASP A 260 -28.19 13.26 8.44
N ARG A 261 -28.82 12.13 8.09
CA ARG A 261 -30.07 12.05 7.30
C ARG A 261 -29.97 12.60 5.87
N GLU A 262 -28.78 12.73 5.35
CA GLU A 262 -28.52 13.18 3.99
C GLU A 262 -27.62 12.18 3.25
N VAL A 263 -27.80 12.11 1.94
CA VAL A 263 -26.87 11.41 1.04
C VAL A 263 -25.86 12.42 0.54
N ARG A 264 -24.59 12.21 0.87
CA ARG A 264 -23.48 13.09 0.54
C ARG A 264 -22.53 12.41 -0.45
N PRO A 265 -22.13 13.09 -1.53
CA PRO A 265 -21.13 12.57 -2.43
C PRO A 265 -19.72 12.68 -1.79
N LEU A 266 -18.95 11.63 -1.88
CA LEU A 266 -17.52 11.64 -1.60
C LEU A 266 -16.80 11.78 -2.94
N GLU A 267 -16.62 13.02 -3.37
CA GLU A 267 -16.02 13.36 -4.67
C GLU A 267 -14.57 12.88 -4.76
N HIS A 268 -14.11 12.68 -5.98
CA HIS A 268 -12.71 12.38 -6.28
C HIS A 268 -11.79 13.52 -5.79
N THR A 269 -10.56 13.17 -5.42
CA THR A 269 -9.62 14.09 -4.78
C THR A 269 -8.26 14.14 -5.49
N GLY A 270 -8.09 13.38 -6.55
CA GLY A 270 -6.90 13.32 -7.38
C GLY A 270 -7.18 12.71 -8.77
N PRO A 271 -6.19 12.73 -9.67
CA PRO A 271 -6.30 12.10 -10.98
C PRO A 271 -6.36 10.58 -10.90
N LEU A 272 -6.54 9.89 -12.03
CA LEU A 272 -6.30 8.44 -12.11
C LEU A 272 -4.86 8.10 -11.71
N LEU A 273 -4.66 6.98 -11.03
CA LEU A 273 -3.32 6.47 -10.78
C LEU A 273 -2.66 6.05 -12.10
N MET A 274 -1.35 6.19 -12.16
CA MET A 274 -0.49 5.93 -13.31
C MET A 274 -0.68 6.91 -14.50
N LEU A 275 -1.59 7.88 -14.37
CA LEU A 275 -1.77 8.93 -15.40
C LEU A 275 -0.63 9.96 -15.32
N ASP A 276 -0.24 10.35 -14.13
CA ASP A 276 0.86 11.27 -13.83
C ASP A 276 1.67 10.71 -12.67
N PRO A 277 2.95 10.34 -12.87
CA PRO A 277 3.79 9.84 -11.80
C PRO A 277 3.93 10.80 -10.60
N ASP A 278 3.89 12.12 -10.85
CA ASP A 278 3.95 13.15 -9.83
C ASP A 278 2.55 13.58 -9.32
N GLY A 279 1.52 12.81 -9.65
CA GLY A 279 0.13 13.06 -9.26
C GLY A 279 -0.05 13.17 -7.75
N THR A 280 -0.77 14.19 -7.29
CA THR A 280 -1.08 14.41 -5.87
C THR A 280 -2.51 14.00 -5.55
N PHE A 281 -2.69 13.39 -4.38
CA PHE A 281 -3.98 12.88 -3.91
C PHE A 281 -4.33 13.47 -2.55
N LEU A 282 -5.32 14.32 -2.53
CA LEU A 282 -5.75 14.95 -1.29
C LEU A 282 -6.65 14.01 -0.48
N SER A 283 -6.55 14.08 0.83
CA SER A 283 -7.52 13.46 1.73
C SER A 283 -8.54 14.48 2.19
N ARG A 284 -9.81 14.05 2.25
CA ARG A 284 -10.89 14.79 2.92
C ARG A 284 -11.32 14.02 4.16
N GLU A 285 -11.84 14.72 5.15
CA GLU A 285 -12.27 14.15 6.41
C GLU A 285 -13.65 14.67 6.80
N MET A 286 -14.43 13.83 7.46
CA MET A 286 -15.69 14.21 8.10
C MET A 286 -15.94 13.38 9.36
N SER A 287 -16.95 13.75 10.14
CA SER A 287 -17.38 12.98 11.30
C SER A 287 -17.96 11.62 10.87
N LEU A 288 -17.86 10.64 11.75
CA LEU A 288 -18.40 9.29 11.59
C LEU A 288 -19.38 9.00 12.74
N ASP A 289 -20.64 8.78 12.41
CA ASP A 289 -21.67 8.47 13.36
C ASP A 289 -22.20 7.03 13.22
N ARG A 290 -22.90 6.56 14.26
CA ARG A 290 -23.60 5.29 14.18
C ARG A 290 -24.78 5.40 13.21
N GLY A 291 -24.91 4.38 12.36
CA GLY A 291 -25.93 4.36 11.30
C GLY A 291 -25.45 4.91 9.97
N ASP A 292 -24.28 5.54 9.94
CA ASP A 292 -23.67 5.97 8.67
C ASP A 292 -23.48 4.77 7.74
N LEU A 293 -23.84 4.96 6.47
CA LEU A 293 -23.80 3.93 5.45
C LEU A 293 -23.02 4.44 4.23
N LEU A 294 -21.81 3.89 4.03
CA LEU A 294 -21.00 4.11 2.85
C LEU A 294 -21.43 3.17 1.73
N LEU A 295 -21.51 3.68 0.50
CA LEU A 295 -21.70 2.94 -0.73
C LEU A 295 -20.60 3.26 -1.73
N LEU A 296 -19.92 2.22 -2.18
CA LEU A 296 -18.88 2.24 -3.22
C LEU A 296 -19.32 1.34 -4.37
N TYR A 297 -19.01 1.70 -5.60
CA TYR A 297 -19.33 0.91 -6.79
C TYR A 297 -18.40 1.27 -7.95
N THR A 298 -18.23 0.35 -8.89
CA THR A 298 -17.48 0.57 -10.13
C THR A 298 -18.39 1.11 -11.23
N ASP A 299 -17.81 1.67 -12.26
CA ASP A 299 -18.51 2.35 -13.36
C ASP A 299 -19.49 1.44 -14.11
N GLY A 300 -19.22 0.11 -14.19
CA GLY A 300 -20.14 -0.85 -14.80
C GLY A 300 -21.56 -0.84 -14.21
N LEU A 301 -21.73 -0.38 -12.94
CA LEU A 301 -23.06 -0.15 -12.38
C LEU A 301 -23.70 1.11 -12.95
N ALA A 302 -22.98 2.23 -12.94
CA ALA A 302 -23.47 3.53 -13.37
C ALA A 302 -23.65 3.60 -14.89
N GLU A 303 -22.83 2.88 -15.63
CA GLU A 303 -22.81 2.82 -17.08
C GLU A 303 -23.78 1.78 -17.69
N ALA A 304 -24.57 1.07 -16.87
CA ALA A 304 -25.64 0.22 -17.37
C ALA A 304 -26.56 1.00 -18.32
N ARG A 305 -26.82 0.45 -19.52
CA ARG A 305 -27.41 1.21 -20.65
C ARG A 305 -28.81 0.78 -21.02
N ALA A 306 -29.68 1.77 -21.22
CA ALA A 306 -30.95 1.64 -21.92
C ALA A 306 -30.93 2.52 -23.18
N GLY A 307 -30.48 1.97 -24.31
CA GLY A 307 -30.21 2.73 -25.52
C GLY A 307 -29.08 3.75 -25.34
N GLN A 308 -29.38 5.05 -25.40
CA GLN A 308 -28.41 6.13 -25.15
C GLN A 308 -28.33 6.55 -23.67
N ASP A 309 -29.30 6.14 -22.85
CA ASP A 309 -29.38 6.55 -21.46
C ASP A 309 -28.50 5.63 -20.59
N LEU A 310 -27.80 6.25 -19.60
CA LEU A 310 -27.07 5.55 -18.55
C LEU A 310 -27.92 5.42 -17.30
N PHE A 311 -27.69 4.38 -16.50
CA PHE A 311 -28.29 4.25 -15.17
C PHE A 311 -27.93 5.46 -14.32
N GLY A 312 -26.65 5.82 -14.28
CA GLY A 312 -26.13 7.06 -13.76
C GLY A 312 -26.07 7.14 -12.23
N GLU A 313 -25.17 7.98 -11.75
CA GLU A 313 -24.91 8.17 -10.32
C GLU A 313 -26.11 8.71 -9.54
N GLU A 314 -26.95 9.55 -10.17
CA GLU A 314 -28.10 10.14 -9.53
C GLU A 314 -29.14 9.06 -9.10
N ARG A 315 -29.38 8.06 -9.94
CA ARG A 315 -30.27 6.95 -9.59
C ARG A 315 -29.72 6.12 -8.44
N ILE A 316 -28.40 5.91 -8.40
CA ILE A 316 -27.70 5.21 -7.32
C ILE A 316 -27.89 5.96 -6.00
N GLY A 317 -27.60 7.26 -5.98
CA GLY A 317 -27.80 8.11 -4.80
C GLY A 317 -29.26 8.17 -4.34
N ASN A 318 -30.21 8.16 -5.26
CA ASN A 318 -31.64 8.16 -4.95
C ASN A 318 -32.10 6.83 -4.31
N LEU A 319 -31.55 5.69 -4.75
CA LEU A 319 -31.84 4.39 -4.11
C LEU A 319 -31.34 4.35 -2.68
N LEU A 320 -30.14 4.86 -2.40
CA LEU A 320 -29.62 4.99 -1.04
C LEU A 320 -30.48 5.92 -0.18
N ARG A 321 -30.98 7.03 -0.75
CA ARG A 321 -31.83 8.01 -0.05
C ARG A 321 -33.21 7.43 0.29
N ARG A 322 -33.73 6.54 -0.55
CA ARG A 322 -35.09 5.98 -0.41
C ARG A 322 -35.23 5.08 0.82
N ASP A 323 -34.23 4.27 1.10
CA ASP A 323 -34.22 3.37 2.26
C ASP A 323 -32.80 3.27 2.89
N PRO A 324 -32.40 4.28 3.66
CA PRO A 324 -31.10 4.29 4.31
C PRO A 324 -31.00 3.27 5.47
N GLY A 325 -32.12 2.71 5.91
CA GLY A 325 -32.20 1.68 6.95
C GLY A 325 -31.96 0.26 6.44
N VAL A 326 -31.98 0.04 5.14
CA VAL A 326 -31.81 -1.29 4.54
C VAL A 326 -30.45 -1.92 4.85
N ALA A 327 -30.42 -3.23 5.10
CA ALA A 327 -29.14 -3.92 5.31
C ALA A 327 -28.20 -3.76 4.10
N PRO A 328 -26.89 -3.55 4.31
CA PRO A 328 -25.93 -3.31 3.23
C PRO A 328 -25.93 -4.37 2.13
N ASP A 329 -26.10 -5.65 2.49
CA ASP A 329 -26.18 -6.74 1.50
C ASP A 329 -27.44 -6.65 0.62
N VAL A 330 -28.58 -6.26 1.21
CA VAL A 330 -29.83 -6.04 0.49
C VAL A 330 -29.72 -4.82 -0.42
N LEU A 331 -29.08 -3.73 0.04
CA LEU A 331 -28.82 -2.55 -0.78
C LEU A 331 -28.01 -2.90 -2.02
N CYS A 332 -26.87 -3.60 -1.86
CA CYS A 332 -26.02 -3.98 -2.98
C CYS A 332 -26.78 -4.83 -4.01
N LYS A 333 -27.57 -5.80 -3.56
CA LYS A 333 -28.39 -6.64 -4.44
C LYS A 333 -29.47 -5.82 -5.17
N SER A 334 -30.15 -4.94 -4.44
CA SER A 334 -31.20 -4.08 -5.02
C SER A 334 -30.66 -3.13 -6.08
N LEU A 335 -29.44 -2.60 -5.87
CA LEU A 335 -28.76 -1.75 -6.85
C LEU A 335 -28.42 -2.53 -8.13
N LEU A 336 -27.87 -3.73 -8.00
CA LEU A 336 -27.58 -4.58 -9.16
C LEU A 336 -28.85 -4.94 -9.94
N GLU A 337 -29.92 -5.33 -9.25
CA GLU A 337 -31.18 -5.67 -9.91
C GLU A 337 -31.82 -4.44 -10.58
N ALA A 338 -31.79 -3.27 -9.92
CA ALA A 338 -32.30 -2.04 -10.52
C ALA A 338 -31.51 -1.65 -11.79
N ALA A 339 -30.20 -1.85 -11.82
CA ALA A 339 -29.39 -1.61 -13.02
C ALA A 339 -29.70 -2.62 -14.14
N LYS A 340 -29.91 -3.90 -13.81
CA LYS A 340 -30.34 -4.92 -14.77
C LYS A 340 -31.71 -4.66 -15.34
N ASP A 341 -32.69 -4.25 -14.50
CA ASP A 341 -34.04 -3.93 -14.92
C ASP A 341 -34.08 -2.67 -15.82
N PHE A 342 -33.16 -1.73 -15.56
CA PHE A 342 -33.00 -0.54 -16.40
C PHE A 342 -32.37 -0.87 -17.75
N ALA A 343 -31.37 -1.74 -17.77
CA ALA A 343 -30.61 -2.05 -18.96
C ALA A 343 -31.42 -2.83 -19.99
N THR A 344 -31.33 -2.45 -21.27
CA THR A 344 -31.98 -3.18 -22.37
C THR A 344 -31.17 -4.37 -22.88
N GLN A 345 -29.92 -4.48 -22.46
CA GLN A 345 -28.99 -5.58 -22.79
C GLN A 345 -28.29 -6.05 -21.48
N PRO A 346 -27.78 -7.29 -21.45
CA PRO A 346 -26.98 -7.72 -20.31
C PRO A 346 -25.82 -6.75 -20.05
N LEU A 347 -25.51 -6.52 -18.78
CA LEU A 347 -24.35 -5.71 -18.37
C LEU A 347 -23.09 -6.31 -18.97
N SER A 348 -22.39 -5.53 -19.79
CA SER A 348 -21.19 -5.95 -20.54
C SER A 348 -19.92 -5.86 -19.70
N ASP A 349 -19.91 -4.94 -18.74
CA ASP A 349 -18.78 -4.66 -17.88
C ASP A 349 -18.87 -5.36 -16.53
N ASP A 350 -17.76 -5.41 -15.82
CA ASP A 350 -17.68 -5.86 -14.46
C ASP A 350 -18.49 -4.90 -13.55
N VAL A 351 -19.12 -5.43 -12.54
CA VAL A 351 -19.84 -4.64 -11.55
C VAL A 351 -19.44 -5.08 -10.16
N ALA A 352 -18.76 -4.19 -9.46
CA ALA A 352 -18.47 -4.34 -8.05
C ALA A 352 -19.27 -3.31 -7.24
N ILE A 353 -19.92 -3.76 -6.17
CA ILE A 353 -20.67 -2.91 -5.24
C ILE A 353 -20.28 -3.31 -3.82
N LEU A 354 -19.92 -2.34 -3.00
CA LEU A 354 -19.53 -2.53 -1.61
C LEU A 354 -20.23 -1.51 -0.74
N ALA A 355 -20.91 -1.98 0.30
CA ALA A 355 -21.58 -1.11 1.26
C ALA A 355 -21.16 -1.45 2.69
N LEU A 356 -20.88 -0.43 3.51
CA LEU A 356 -20.49 -0.57 4.91
C LEU A 356 -21.34 0.33 5.79
N ARG A 357 -22.00 -0.26 6.79
CA ARG A 357 -22.75 0.47 7.82
C ARG A 357 -21.98 0.46 9.13
N ARG A 358 -21.84 1.61 9.76
CA ARG A 358 -21.36 1.76 11.13
C ARG A 358 -22.49 1.41 12.14
N LEU A 359 -22.26 0.41 12.98
CA LEU A 359 -23.22 -0.06 14.00
C LEU A 359 -23.11 0.75 15.32
#